data_517f75baede2e5bd6c888574f4ae6152
#
_entry.id   517f75baede2e5bd6c888574f4ae6152
#
_cell.length_a   1.000
_cell.length_b   1.000
_cell.length_c   1.000
_cell.angle_alpha   90.00
_cell.angle_beta   90.00
_cell.angle_gamma   90.00
#
_symmetry.space_group_name_H-M   'P 1'
#
loop_
_entity.id
_entity.type
_entity.pdbx_description
1 polymer ?
#
loop_
_entity_poly.entity_id
_entity_poly.type
_entity_poly.pdbx_seq_one_letter_code
_entity_poly.pdbx_strand_id
1 'polypeptide(L)'
;IALRKARGLPVDKLQIREYDNDAFGLDMQKVTDGPELKAGLFASYHAYPYYPDFINLDPGYNQGTDAEGRNNYQAYLRDLVKHHTKHPMLVSEIGVPSSRLVAHWQPQGFTHGGQDEREQGEQDVRFLRNIHAAGGAGGLLFAWIDEWFKKNWLVIEFEEPLDRKPLWYNVQDAEENYGLIGMRPGKDGPTILIDGRDSDWAQVPVYQQGQGMALKLRADEGWLHVGLWLDGG
;
A
#
# COMPACT_ATOMS: atom_id res chain seq x y z
N ILE A 1 -5.70 27.43 -11.28
CA ILE A 1 -5.77 28.60 -12.16
C ILE A 1 -4.47 29.42 -12.06
N ALA A 2 -4.04 29.86 -10.87
CA ALA A 2 -2.83 30.68 -10.69
C ALA A 2 -1.58 30.01 -11.28
N LEU A 3 -1.35 28.74 -11.01
CA LEU A 3 -0.21 27.97 -11.53
C LEU A 3 -0.25 27.83 -13.06
N ARG A 4 -1.44 27.61 -13.65
CA ARG A 4 -1.59 27.54 -15.11
C ARG A 4 -1.31 28.88 -15.76
N LYS A 5 -1.81 29.99 -15.17
CA LYS A 5 -1.47 31.36 -15.62
C LYS A 5 0.03 31.60 -15.56
N ALA A 6 0.68 31.24 -14.46
CA ALA A 6 2.12 31.40 -14.31
C ALA A 6 2.93 30.60 -15.34
N ARG A 7 2.39 29.51 -15.87
CA ARG A 7 2.99 28.65 -16.91
C ARG A 7 2.52 29.00 -18.33
N GLY A 8 1.75 30.09 -18.51
CA GLY A 8 1.23 30.47 -19.82
C GLY A 8 0.19 29.51 -20.42
N LEU A 9 -0.44 28.65 -19.59
CA LEU A 9 -1.43 27.69 -20.04
C LEU A 9 -2.83 28.30 -20.07
N PRO A 10 -3.67 27.95 -21.06
CA PRO A 10 -5.03 28.48 -21.16
C PRO A 10 -5.87 28.09 -19.94
N VAL A 11 -6.64 29.05 -19.42
CA VAL A 11 -7.51 28.88 -18.23
C VAL A 11 -8.99 29.21 -18.50
N ASP A 12 -9.29 29.73 -19.67
CA ASP A 12 -10.58 30.32 -20.06
C ASP A 12 -11.71 29.30 -20.30
N LYS A 13 -11.38 28.00 -20.42
CA LYS A 13 -12.35 26.92 -20.64
C LYS A 13 -12.21 25.76 -19.64
N LEU A 14 -11.65 26.04 -18.46
CA LEU A 14 -11.52 25.01 -17.43
C LEU A 14 -12.91 24.66 -16.86
N GLN A 15 -13.41 23.50 -17.25
CA GLN A 15 -14.49 22.84 -16.52
C GLN A 15 -13.86 22.10 -15.34
N ILE A 16 -14.30 22.42 -14.14
CA ILE A 16 -13.94 21.65 -12.94
C ILE A 16 -14.65 20.30 -13.05
N ARG A 17 -13.87 19.24 -13.14
CA ARG A 17 -14.34 17.85 -13.06
C ARG A 17 -13.73 17.23 -11.81
N GLU A 18 -14.31 16.14 -11.33
CA GLU A 18 -13.86 15.47 -10.12
C GLU A 18 -12.36 15.11 -10.18
N TYR A 19 -11.88 14.61 -11.30
CA TYR A 19 -10.47 14.30 -11.53
C TYR A 19 -9.57 15.51 -11.82
N ASP A 20 -10.12 16.72 -11.87
CA ASP A 20 -9.35 17.98 -11.94
C ASP A 20 -9.06 18.53 -10.53
N ASN A 21 -9.50 17.89 -9.46
CA ASN A 21 -9.33 18.34 -8.07
C ASN A 21 -7.86 18.50 -7.69
N ASP A 22 -6.98 17.65 -8.17
CA ASP A 22 -5.53 17.73 -7.92
C ASP A 22 -4.89 19.02 -8.44
N ALA A 23 -5.57 19.71 -9.36
CA ALA A 23 -5.13 21.02 -9.84
C ALA A 23 -5.37 22.17 -8.84
N PHE A 24 -6.09 21.93 -7.76
CA PHE A 24 -6.54 22.93 -6.78
C PHE A 24 -6.06 22.64 -5.36
N GLY A 25 -4.92 21.95 -5.23
CA GLY A 25 -4.34 21.64 -3.93
C GLY A 25 -4.02 22.90 -3.10
N LEU A 26 -4.18 22.78 -1.80
CA LEU A 26 -3.75 23.79 -0.85
C LEU A 26 -2.23 23.69 -0.65
N ASP A 27 -1.51 24.76 -0.95
CA ASP A 27 -0.08 24.85 -0.66
C ASP A 27 0.12 25.23 0.81
N MET A 28 0.55 24.26 1.63
CA MET A 28 0.79 24.45 3.06
C MET A 28 1.83 25.51 3.38
N GLN A 29 2.74 25.83 2.45
CA GLN A 29 3.70 26.93 2.64
C GLN A 29 3.03 28.31 2.72
N LYS A 30 1.79 28.44 2.25
CA LYS A 30 0.99 29.66 2.31
C LYS A 30 0.07 29.74 3.51
N VAL A 31 -0.05 28.67 4.27
CA VAL A 31 -0.79 28.65 5.52
C VAL A 31 0.12 29.21 6.61
N THR A 32 -0.43 30.08 7.45
CA THR A 32 0.27 30.66 8.59
C THR A 32 -0.56 30.45 9.85
N ASP A 33 0.13 30.19 10.94
CA ASP A 33 -0.48 30.13 12.27
C ASP A 33 -0.92 31.53 12.73
N GLY A 34 -2.05 31.57 13.40
CA GLY A 34 -2.48 32.76 14.14
C GLY A 34 -1.83 32.81 15.52
N PRO A 35 -1.88 33.98 16.20
CA PRO A 35 -1.25 34.19 17.50
C PRO A 35 -1.77 33.25 18.60
N GLU A 36 -2.95 32.67 18.40
CA GLU A 36 -3.57 31.73 19.33
C GLU A 36 -3.00 30.32 19.24
N LEU A 37 -2.40 29.95 18.10
CA LEU A 37 -1.87 28.61 17.84
C LEU A 37 -0.41 28.51 18.28
N LYS A 38 -0.15 28.45 19.58
CA LYS A 38 1.21 28.43 20.16
C LYS A 38 2.03 27.20 19.79
N ALA A 39 1.39 26.08 19.46
CA ALA A 39 2.05 24.85 19.07
C ALA A 39 2.61 24.90 17.65
N GLY A 40 2.22 25.88 16.83
CA GLY A 40 2.56 25.95 15.42
C GLY A 40 1.78 24.97 14.56
N LEU A 41 2.20 24.87 13.29
CA LEU A 41 1.59 24.01 12.28
C LEU A 41 2.60 22.99 11.76
N PHE A 42 2.11 21.88 11.25
CA PHE A 42 2.87 20.92 10.46
C PHE A 42 2.11 20.59 9.17
N ALA A 43 2.85 20.25 8.13
CA ALA A 43 2.30 19.76 6.89
C ALA A 43 2.05 18.25 7.01
N SER A 44 0.86 17.79 6.65
CA SER A 44 0.44 16.40 6.77
C SER A 44 -0.01 15.88 5.42
N TYR A 45 0.58 14.75 4.99
CA TYR A 45 0.31 14.13 3.71
C TYR A 45 0.08 12.64 3.83
N HIS A 46 -0.90 12.13 3.08
CA HIS A 46 -0.97 10.72 2.72
C HIS A 46 -0.06 10.53 1.51
N ALA A 47 1.07 9.87 1.69
CA ALA A 47 2.08 9.73 0.66
C ALA A 47 2.45 8.26 0.45
N TYR A 48 1.79 7.63 -0.52
CA TYR A 48 2.02 6.25 -0.88
C TYR A 48 3.00 6.12 -2.06
N PRO A 49 3.81 5.03 -2.13
CA PRO A 49 4.81 4.89 -3.19
C PRO A 49 4.23 4.62 -4.57
N TYR A 50 2.99 4.15 -4.65
CA TYR A 50 2.26 3.86 -5.88
C TYR A 50 1.30 4.99 -6.30
N TYR A 51 1.07 5.97 -5.45
CA TYR A 51 0.29 7.19 -5.72
C TYR A 51 1.07 8.45 -5.38
N PRO A 52 0.85 9.52 -6.14
CA PRO A 52 0.26 9.61 -7.48
C PRO A 52 1.21 9.11 -8.57
N ASP A 53 0.67 8.79 -9.74
CA ASP A 53 1.42 8.20 -10.87
C ASP A 53 2.65 8.98 -11.29
N PHE A 54 2.69 10.31 -11.10
CA PHE A 54 3.86 11.11 -11.48
C PHE A 54 5.14 10.67 -10.76
N ILE A 55 5.06 10.09 -9.55
CA ILE A 55 6.23 9.55 -8.84
C ILE A 55 6.90 8.45 -9.68
N ASN A 56 6.09 7.67 -10.40
CA ASN A 56 6.54 6.57 -11.24
C ASN A 56 6.96 7.02 -12.64
N LEU A 57 6.41 8.13 -13.12
CA LEU A 57 6.60 8.61 -14.49
C LEU A 57 7.68 9.68 -14.60
N ASP A 58 7.99 10.41 -13.53
CA ASP A 58 8.99 11.49 -13.56
C ASP A 58 10.41 10.89 -13.62
N PRO A 59 11.19 11.20 -14.68
CA PRO A 59 12.56 10.71 -14.83
C PRO A 59 13.48 11.12 -13.67
N GLY A 60 13.24 12.26 -13.03
CA GLY A 60 14.02 12.74 -11.89
C GLY A 60 13.86 11.82 -10.67
N TYR A 61 12.64 11.37 -10.38
CA TYR A 61 12.39 10.45 -9.28
C TYR A 61 12.88 9.03 -9.60
N ASN A 62 12.79 8.60 -10.86
CA ASN A 62 13.24 7.27 -11.27
C ASN A 62 14.75 7.03 -11.10
N GLN A 63 15.56 8.09 -10.92
CA GLN A 63 16.98 8.00 -10.58
C GLN A 63 17.22 7.93 -9.06
N GLY A 64 16.17 8.09 -8.26
CA GLY A 64 16.27 8.06 -6.80
C GLY A 64 16.75 6.73 -6.26
N THR A 65 17.53 6.80 -5.18
CA THR A 65 18.05 5.63 -4.47
C THR A 65 17.98 5.85 -2.97
N ASP A 66 17.89 4.77 -2.23
CA ASP A 66 18.16 4.69 -0.80
C ASP A 66 19.32 3.71 -0.51
N ALA A 67 19.48 3.30 0.75
CA ALA A 67 20.52 2.35 1.14
C ALA A 67 20.31 0.94 0.57
N GLU A 68 19.09 0.61 0.17
CA GLU A 68 18.70 -0.72 -0.32
C GLU A 68 18.61 -0.78 -1.85
N GLY A 69 18.78 0.35 -2.55
CA GLY A 69 18.81 0.40 -4.01
C GLY A 69 17.92 1.48 -4.61
N ARG A 70 17.34 1.19 -5.78
CA ARG A 70 16.48 2.16 -6.47
C ARG A 70 15.23 2.46 -5.66
N ASN A 71 14.91 3.75 -5.53
CA ASN A 71 13.77 4.21 -4.74
C ASN A 71 13.29 5.60 -5.19
N ASN A 72 12.29 5.62 -6.06
CA ASN A 72 11.67 6.84 -6.55
C ASN A 72 10.86 7.55 -5.44
N TYR A 73 10.30 6.80 -4.52
CA TYR A 73 9.58 7.32 -3.36
C TYR A 73 10.50 8.14 -2.45
N GLN A 74 11.73 7.67 -2.19
CA GLN A 74 12.73 8.42 -1.44
C GLN A 74 13.06 9.76 -2.12
N ALA A 75 13.17 9.78 -3.44
CA ALA A 75 13.43 11.00 -4.19
C ALA A 75 12.26 12.00 -4.08
N TYR A 76 11.04 11.51 -4.21
CA TYR A 76 9.83 12.30 -4.01
C TYR A 76 9.73 12.88 -2.59
N LEU A 77 10.00 12.07 -1.56
CA LEU A 77 9.98 12.53 -0.17
C LEU A 77 10.99 13.66 0.08
N ARG A 78 12.19 13.58 -0.52
CA ARG A 78 13.19 14.65 -0.42
C ARG A 78 12.68 15.97 -1.00
N ASP A 79 12.01 15.92 -2.14
CA ASP A 79 11.44 17.12 -2.75
C ASP A 79 10.27 17.66 -1.93
N LEU A 80 9.43 16.77 -1.39
CA LEU A 80 8.31 17.15 -0.53
C LEU A 80 8.82 17.84 0.75
N VAL A 81 9.80 17.28 1.43
CA VAL A 81 10.42 17.90 2.61
C VAL A 81 11.07 19.24 2.25
N LYS A 82 11.82 19.30 1.15
CA LYS A 82 12.48 20.52 0.68
C LYS A 82 11.48 21.65 0.35
N HIS A 83 10.28 21.29 -0.11
CA HIS A 83 9.21 22.26 -0.35
C HIS A 83 8.75 22.91 0.95
N HIS A 84 8.73 22.18 2.07
CA HIS A 84 8.24 22.66 3.35
C HIS A 84 9.34 23.29 4.19
N THR A 85 9.59 24.60 3.97
CA THR A 85 10.61 25.36 4.73
C THR A 85 10.10 25.98 6.02
N LYS A 86 8.77 26.09 6.18
CA LYS A 86 8.13 26.72 7.34
C LYS A 86 7.61 25.73 8.37
N HIS A 87 7.15 24.59 7.90
CA HIS A 87 6.44 23.62 8.73
C HIS A 87 7.13 22.26 8.66
N PRO A 88 7.25 21.53 9.78
CA PRO A 88 7.63 20.12 9.73
C PRO A 88 6.70 19.34 8.80
N MET A 89 7.23 18.41 8.02
CA MET A 89 6.43 17.56 7.12
C MET A 89 6.26 16.18 7.76
N LEU A 90 5.00 15.77 7.96
CA LEU A 90 4.60 14.47 8.47
C LEU A 90 3.95 13.66 7.33
N VAL A 91 4.36 12.43 7.15
CA VAL A 91 3.60 11.48 6.35
C VAL A 91 2.59 10.80 7.27
N SER A 92 1.34 11.22 7.19
CA SER A 92 0.28 10.76 8.10
C SER A 92 -0.44 9.50 7.65
N GLU A 93 -0.15 9.03 6.43
CA GLU A 93 -0.46 7.67 5.98
C GLU A 93 0.62 7.19 5.02
N ILE A 94 1.10 5.99 5.28
CA ILE A 94 2.01 5.22 4.44
C ILE A 94 1.84 3.73 4.71
N GLY A 95 2.01 2.90 3.70
CA GLY A 95 2.01 1.45 3.83
C GLY A 95 1.82 0.75 2.50
N VAL A 96 1.97 -0.54 2.50
CA VAL A 96 1.58 -1.45 1.43
C VAL A 96 0.81 -2.61 2.01
N PRO A 97 -0.22 -3.13 1.32
CA PRO A 97 -1.01 -4.23 1.85
C PRO A 97 -0.44 -5.59 1.48
N SER A 98 -0.68 -6.58 2.33
CA SER A 98 -0.36 -7.99 2.08
C SER A 98 -1.50 -8.71 1.34
N SER A 99 -1.92 -8.22 0.18
CA SER A 99 -2.95 -8.83 -0.64
C SER A 99 -2.36 -9.60 -1.82
N ARG A 100 -3.09 -10.58 -2.34
CA ARG A 100 -2.68 -11.29 -3.57
C ARG A 100 -2.95 -10.49 -4.84
N LEU A 101 -4.04 -9.72 -4.85
CA LEU A 101 -4.36 -8.87 -5.99
C LEU A 101 -3.54 -7.59 -5.93
N VAL A 102 -3.05 -7.17 -7.07
CA VAL A 102 -2.37 -5.88 -7.25
C VAL A 102 -3.39 -4.88 -7.77
N ALA A 103 -3.78 -3.92 -6.94
CA ALA A 103 -4.71 -2.87 -7.32
C ALA A 103 -4.04 -1.74 -8.09
N HIS A 104 -2.78 -1.41 -7.75
CA HIS A 104 -2.01 -0.39 -8.44
C HIS A 104 -0.55 -0.82 -8.55
N TRP A 105 -0.08 -1.00 -9.78
CA TRP A 105 1.27 -1.45 -10.03
C TRP A 105 2.31 -0.32 -9.86
N GLN A 106 3.49 -0.68 -9.35
CA GLN A 106 4.61 0.24 -9.17
C GLN A 106 5.90 -0.42 -9.68
N PRO A 107 6.67 0.26 -10.57
CA PRO A 107 7.77 -0.37 -11.32
C PRO A 107 8.99 -0.79 -10.49
N GLN A 108 9.09 -0.35 -9.24
CA GLN A 108 10.19 -0.71 -8.34
C GLN A 108 9.77 -1.73 -7.26
N GLY A 109 8.54 -2.26 -7.35
CA GLY A 109 8.04 -3.31 -6.49
C GLY A 109 7.24 -2.83 -5.27
N PHE A 110 7.04 -1.51 -5.09
CA PHE A 110 6.24 -0.95 -4.01
C PHE A 110 4.77 -0.86 -4.42
N THR A 111 4.20 -1.98 -4.83
CA THR A 111 2.87 -2.03 -5.42
C THR A 111 1.76 -1.97 -4.37
N HIS A 112 0.59 -1.55 -4.78
CA HIS A 112 -0.63 -1.64 -3.99
C HIS A 112 -1.16 -3.08 -4.04
N GLY A 113 -0.63 -3.94 -3.21
CA GLY A 113 -0.88 -5.38 -3.21
C GLY A 113 0.19 -6.20 -3.92
N GLY A 114 0.07 -7.52 -3.84
CA GLY A 114 1.01 -8.49 -4.42
C GLY A 114 2.18 -8.86 -3.50
N GLN A 115 2.22 -8.36 -2.28
CA GLN A 115 3.18 -8.73 -1.25
C GLN A 115 2.59 -9.76 -0.28
N ASP A 116 3.45 -10.57 0.32
CA ASP A 116 3.13 -11.30 1.53
C ASP A 116 3.30 -10.41 2.79
N GLU A 117 2.90 -10.91 3.97
CA GLU A 117 2.98 -10.15 5.23
C GLU A 117 4.43 -9.82 5.63
N ARG A 118 5.40 -10.65 5.27
CA ARG A 118 6.80 -10.39 5.56
C ARG A 118 7.34 -9.28 4.67
N GLU A 119 7.03 -9.35 3.38
CA GLU A 119 7.39 -8.32 2.41
C GLU A 119 6.74 -6.97 2.73
N GLN A 120 5.47 -6.98 3.18
CA GLN A 120 4.78 -5.81 3.72
C GLN A 120 5.59 -5.18 4.85
N GLY A 121 5.96 -5.96 5.87
CA GLY A 121 6.71 -5.46 7.01
C GLY A 121 8.09 -4.93 6.64
N GLU A 122 8.81 -5.59 5.73
CA GLU A 122 10.11 -5.13 5.21
C GLU A 122 9.97 -3.79 4.46
N GLN A 123 8.94 -3.64 3.63
CA GLN A 123 8.67 -2.41 2.88
C GLN A 123 8.23 -1.27 3.81
N ASP A 124 7.35 -1.51 4.77
CA ASP A 124 6.89 -0.51 5.72
C ASP A 124 8.06 0.05 6.56
N VAL A 125 8.96 -0.81 7.02
CA VAL A 125 10.18 -0.38 7.70
C VAL A 125 11.07 0.45 6.77
N ARG A 126 11.21 0.06 5.50
CA ARG A 126 11.97 0.81 4.51
C ARG A 126 11.38 2.20 4.27
N PHE A 127 10.07 2.33 4.17
CA PHE A 127 9.40 3.63 4.01
C PHE A 127 9.60 4.55 5.21
N LEU A 128 9.51 4.05 6.42
CA LEU A 128 9.81 4.85 7.62
C LEU A 128 11.26 5.34 7.63
N ARG A 129 12.22 4.50 7.22
CA ARG A 129 13.62 4.90 7.03
C ARG A 129 13.77 5.97 5.95
N ASN A 130 13.01 5.85 4.85
CA ASN A 130 13.03 6.82 3.76
C ASN A 130 12.49 8.18 4.22
N ILE A 131 11.40 8.22 4.99
CA ILE A 131 10.84 9.44 5.57
C ILE A 131 11.86 10.12 6.48
N HIS A 132 12.51 9.36 7.36
CA HIS A 132 13.56 9.88 8.24
C HIS A 132 14.75 10.40 7.44
N ALA A 133 15.24 9.64 6.46
CA ALA A 133 16.39 10.02 5.62
C ALA A 133 16.11 11.22 4.71
N ALA A 134 14.85 11.49 4.40
CA ALA A 134 14.40 12.69 3.68
C ALA A 134 14.36 13.94 4.60
N GLY A 135 14.38 13.76 5.92
CA GLY A 135 14.22 14.84 6.89
C GLY A 135 12.75 15.11 7.27
N GLY A 136 11.87 14.16 7.03
CA GLY A 136 10.48 14.21 7.48
C GLY A 136 10.37 14.12 9.00
N ALA A 137 9.33 14.71 9.57
CA ALA A 137 9.06 14.72 11.01
C ALA A 137 8.62 13.35 11.56
N GLY A 138 8.12 12.48 10.68
CA GLY A 138 7.72 11.11 11.02
C GLY A 138 6.78 10.52 9.97
N GLY A 139 6.42 9.25 10.17
CA GLY A 139 5.44 8.53 9.39
C GLY A 139 4.47 7.76 10.29
N LEU A 140 3.21 7.70 9.90
CA LEU A 140 2.17 6.89 10.52
C LEU A 140 1.80 5.77 9.56
N LEU A 141 2.00 4.54 9.99
CA LEU A 141 1.64 3.39 9.17
C LEU A 141 0.12 3.25 9.07
N PHE A 142 -0.36 3.08 7.89
CA PHE A 142 -1.71 2.66 7.59
C PHE A 142 -1.67 1.15 7.27
N ALA A 143 -2.26 0.23 8.13
CA ALA A 143 -3.03 0.62 9.28
C ALA A 143 -2.66 -0.24 10.51
N TRP A 144 -3.26 0.04 11.68
CA TRP A 144 -3.02 -0.75 12.89
C TRP A 144 -3.55 -2.17 12.79
N ILE A 145 -4.72 -2.34 12.17
CA ILE A 145 -5.43 -3.61 12.06
C ILE A 145 -6.06 -3.71 10.66
N ASP A 146 -6.18 -4.92 10.14
CA ASP A 146 -6.89 -5.18 8.89
C ASP A 146 -8.32 -4.67 8.92
N GLU A 147 -8.76 -4.09 7.82
CA GLU A 147 -10.08 -3.47 7.69
C GLU A 147 -10.98 -4.29 6.76
N TRP A 148 -11.32 -5.50 7.17
CA TRP A 148 -12.09 -6.49 6.41
C TRP A 148 -13.44 -6.00 5.83
N PHE A 149 -13.92 -4.83 6.23
CA PHE A 149 -15.12 -4.18 5.68
C PHE A 149 -14.84 -3.32 4.45
N LYS A 150 -13.57 -3.04 4.15
CA LYS A 150 -13.17 -2.20 3.01
C LYS A 150 -13.32 -2.92 1.67
N LYS A 151 -13.24 -2.13 0.61
CA LYS A 151 -13.24 -2.54 -0.80
C LYS A 151 -12.28 -1.67 -1.56
N ASN A 152 -11.52 -2.28 -2.45
CA ASN A 152 -10.72 -1.52 -3.38
C ASN A 152 -11.54 -1.18 -4.63
N TRP A 153 -11.84 0.09 -4.81
CA TRP A 153 -12.64 0.58 -5.94
C TRP A 153 -11.99 0.35 -7.32
N LEU A 154 -10.66 0.15 -7.39
CA LEU A 154 -9.95 -0.17 -8.64
C LEU A 154 -10.21 -1.59 -9.13
N VAL A 155 -10.49 -2.50 -8.23
CA VAL A 155 -10.61 -3.95 -8.52
C VAL A 155 -11.93 -4.55 -8.07
N ILE A 156 -12.88 -3.74 -7.65
CA ILE A 156 -14.17 -4.16 -7.08
C ILE A 156 -14.93 -5.14 -7.98
N GLU A 157 -14.76 -5.07 -9.28
CA GLU A 157 -15.39 -5.97 -10.25
C GLU A 157 -14.85 -7.40 -10.16
N PHE A 158 -13.66 -7.58 -9.61
CA PHE A 158 -12.97 -8.87 -9.45
C PHE A 158 -13.06 -9.41 -8.04
N GLU A 159 -13.64 -8.66 -7.13
CA GLU A 159 -13.82 -9.05 -5.74
C GLU A 159 -15.10 -9.88 -5.54
N GLU A 160 -15.24 -10.43 -4.33
CA GLU A 160 -16.45 -11.14 -3.94
C GLU A 160 -17.70 -10.27 -4.11
N PRO A 161 -18.83 -10.85 -4.56
CA PRO A 161 -20.08 -10.14 -4.65
C PRO A 161 -20.48 -9.42 -3.37
N LEU A 162 -21.03 -8.21 -3.50
CA LEU A 162 -21.34 -7.32 -2.38
C LEU A 162 -22.29 -7.91 -1.34
N ASP A 163 -23.17 -8.82 -1.75
CA ASP A 163 -24.13 -9.51 -0.88
C ASP A 163 -23.48 -10.59 0.00
N ARG A 164 -22.28 -11.05 -0.35
CA ARG A 164 -21.49 -12.02 0.40
C ARG A 164 -20.32 -11.41 1.15
N LYS A 165 -19.94 -10.19 0.81
CA LYS A 165 -18.75 -9.52 1.34
C LYS A 165 -18.87 -9.01 2.78
N PRO A 166 -19.99 -8.55 3.32
CA PRO A 166 -20.03 -8.05 4.69
C PRO A 166 -19.47 -9.09 5.67
N LEU A 167 -18.44 -8.72 6.41
CA LEU A 167 -17.74 -9.60 7.37
C LEU A 167 -16.88 -10.71 6.73
N TRP A 168 -16.55 -10.58 5.46
CA TRP A 168 -15.72 -11.58 4.79
C TRP A 168 -14.26 -11.10 4.64
N TYR A 169 -13.33 -11.83 5.21
CA TYR A 169 -11.90 -11.63 4.97
C TYR A 169 -11.56 -12.02 3.54
N ASN A 170 -11.03 -11.06 2.77
CA ASN A 170 -10.69 -11.27 1.38
C ASN A 170 -9.20 -11.04 1.13
N VAL A 171 -8.44 -12.12 0.99
CA VAL A 171 -7.00 -12.06 0.71
C VAL A 171 -6.65 -11.43 -0.64
N GLN A 172 -7.64 -11.23 -1.51
CA GLN A 172 -7.45 -10.55 -2.78
C GLN A 172 -7.54 -9.04 -2.64
N ASP A 173 -8.29 -8.55 -1.64
CA ASP A 173 -8.56 -7.12 -1.49
C ASP A 173 -7.37 -6.39 -0.89
N ALA A 174 -6.79 -5.49 -1.68
CA ALA A 174 -5.66 -4.69 -1.26
C ALA A 174 -6.02 -3.74 -0.12
N GLU A 175 -7.23 -3.22 -0.07
CA GLU A 175 -7.65 -2.27 0.98
C GLU A 175 -7.93 -2.93 2.33
N GLU A 176 -8.22 -4.22 2.37
CA GLU A 176 -8.48 -4.94 3.62
C GLU A 176 -7.20 -5.27 4.40
N ASN A 177 -6.07 -5.47 3.71
CA ASN A 177 -4.89 -6.17 4.24
C ASN A 177 -3.70 -5.23 4.52
N TYR A 178 -3.95 -4.03 5.02
CA TYR A 178 -2.91 -3.09 5.44
C TYR A 178 -2.46 -3.25 6.89
N GLY A 179 -3.16 -4.05 7.67
CA GLY A 179 -2.94 -4.14 9.11
C GLY A 179 -1.54 -4.62 9.49
N LEU A 180 -0.95 -3.97 10.51
CA LEU A 180 0.19 -4.52 11.24
C LEU A 180 -0.25 -5.73 12.09
N ILE A 181 -1.53 -5.80 12.41
CA ILE A 181 -2.18 -6.94 13.07
C ILE A 181 -3.20 -7.48 12.09
N GLY A 182 -2.91 -8.66 11.53
CA GLY A 182 -3.80 -9.36 10.62
C GLY A 182 -5.06 -9.86 11.32
N MET A 183 -6.19 -9.74 10.64
CA MET A 183 -7.46 -10.33 11.07
C MET A 183 -7.75 -11.56 10.22
N ARG A 184 -7.67 -12.73 10.83
CA ARG A 184 -7.90 -13.98 10.13
C ARG A 184 -9.15 -14.67 10.67
N PRO A 185 -9.93 -15.32 9.79
CA PRO A 185 -11.06 -16.11 10.25
C PRO A 185 -10.57 -17.30 11.07
N GLY A 186 -11.38 -17.71 12.04
CA GLY A 186 -11.10 -18.85 12.89
C GLY A 186 -10.42 -18.48 14.20
N LYS A 187 -10.48 -19.42 15.13
CA LYS A 187 -10.00 -19.22 16.50
C LYS A 187 -8.47 -19.13 16.60
N ASP A 188 -7.78 -19.93 15.80
CA ASP A 188 -6.33 -20.12 15.87
C ASP A 188 -5.60 -19.63 14.59
N GLY A 189 -6.33 -18.95 13.71
CA GLY A 189 -5.82 -18.57 12.37
C GLY A 189 -5.73 -19.77 11.41
N PRO A 190 -5.28 -19.57 10.17
CA PRO A 190 -5.15 -20.64 9.20
C PRO A 190 -4.06 -21.61 9.63
N THR A 191 -4.35 -22.91 9.52
CA THR A 191 -3.40 -23.99 9.85
C THR A 191 -2.31 -24.17 8.78
N ILE A 192 -2.53 -23.62 7.59
CA ILE A 192 -1.58 -23.61 6.48
C ILE A 192 -1.35 -22.15 6.05
N LEU A 193 -0.11 -21.72 6.04
CA LEU A 193 0.29 -20.42 5.53
C LEU A 193 0.74 -20.53 4.08
N ILE A 194 0.37 -19.55 3.25
CA ILE A 194 0.86 -19.49 1.87
C ILE A 194 2.07 -18.54 1.85
N ASP A 195 3.19 -19.03 2.39
CA ASP A 195 4.44 -18.30 2.57
C ASP A 195 5.60 -18.86 1.72
N GLY A 196 5.28 -19.75 0.76
CA GLY A 196 6.27 -20.45 -0.07
C GLY A 196 6.98 -21.61 0.62
N ARG A 197 6.56 -22.01 1.83
CA ARG A 197 7.10 -23.15 2.57
C ARG A 197 6.06 -24.27 2.63
N ASP A 198 6.53 -25.49 2.70
CA ASP A 198 5.70 -26.68 2.80
C ASP A 198 5.69 -27.32 4.19
N SER A 199 6.38 -26.71 5.16
CA SER A 199 6.51 -27.22 6.52
C SER A 199 5.16 -27.49 7.21
N ASP A 200 4.17 -26.63 6.93
CA ASP A 200 2.82 -26.72 7.52
C ASP A 200 2.05 -27.96 7.03
N TRP A 201 2.47 -28.45 5.87
CA TRP A 201 1.90 -29.63 5.25
C TRP A 201 2.51 -30.96 5.75
N ALA A 202 3.56 -30.90 6.59
CA ALA A 202 4.31 -32.09 7.01
C ALA A 202 3.42 -33.14 7.67
N GLN A 203 2.44 -32.73 8.49
CA GLN A 203 1.51 -33.60 9.19
C GLN A 203 0.19 -33.82 8.45
N VAL A 204 -0.01 -33.20 7.28
CA VAL A 204 -1.22 -33.36 6.49
C VAL A 204 -1.11 -34.62 5.63
N PRO A 205 -2.02 -35.62 5.80
CA PRO A 205 -1.96 -36.84 5.02
C PRO A 205 -2.19 -36.58 3.54
N VAL A 206 -1.59 -37.40 2.70
CA VAL A 206 -1.86 -37.39 1.25
C VAL A 206 -3.29 -37.88 1.03
N TYR A 207 -4.11 -37.04 0.42
CA TYR A 207 -5.49 -37.38 0.05
C TYR A 207 -5.54 -38.27 -1.19
N GLN A 208 -4.73 -37.93 -2.21
CA GLN A 208 -4.63 -38.71 -3.44
C GLN A 208 -3.19 -38.63 -3.98
N GLN A 209 -2.70 -39.75 -4.51
CA GLN A 209 -1.39 -39.86 -5.16
C GLN A 209 -1.50 -40.67 -6.44
N GLY A 210 -0.78 -40.25 -7.48
CA GLY A 210 -0.67 -40.96 -8.75
C GLY A 210 -0.23 -40.06 -9.91
N GLN A 211 0.24 -40.67 -10.96
CA GLN A 211 0.64 -39.97 -12.20
C GLN A 211 1.62 -38.80 -12.00
N GLY A 212 2.58 -38.94 -11.10
CA GLY A 212 3.57 -37.88 -10.84
C GLY A 212 3.06 -36.73 -9.99
N MET A 213 1.96 -36.91 -9.25
CA MET A 213 1.42 -35.86 -8.37
C MET A 213 0.96 -36.43 -7.03
N ALA A 214 0.99 -35.59 -5.99
CA ALA A 214 0.36 -35.86 -4.70
C ALA A 214 -0.52 -34.66 -4.32
N LEU A 215 -1.74 -34.96 -3.88
CA LEU A 215 -2.72 -33.97 -3.42
C LEU A 215 -2.89 -34.11 -1.91
N LYS A 216 -2.78 -33.01 -1.18
CA LYS A 216 -3.14 -32.91 0.23
C LYS A 216 -4.25 -31.91 0.42
N LEU A 217 -5.14 -32.17 1.36
CA LEU A 217 -6.26 -31.31 1.72
C LEU A 217 -6.26 -31.08 3.23
N ARG A 218 -6.45 -29.83 3.63
CA ARG A 218 -6.62 -29.45 5.04
C ARG A 218 -7.74 -28.43 5.14
N ALA A 219 -8.68 -28.66 6.02
CA ALA A 219 -9.71 -27.67 6.35
C ALA A 219 -9.50 -27.16 7.78
N ASP A 220 -9.74 -25.89 7.98
CA ASP A 220 -9.88 -25.24 9.27
C ASP A 220 -11.19 -24.42 9.32
N GLU A 221 -11.38 -23.59 10.34
CA GLU A 221 -12.63 -22.86 10.53
C GLU A 221 -12.94 -21.85 9.40
N GLY A 222 -11.92 -21.35 8.72
CA GLY A 222 -12.06 -20.31 7.68
C GLY A 222 -11.68 -20.76 6.29
N TRP A 223 -10.98 -21.90 6.14
CA TRP A 223 -10.32 -22.24 4.89
C TRP A 223 -10.38 -23.71 4.50
N LEU A 224 -10.43 -23.95 3.20
CA LEU A 224 -10.04 -25.24 2.61
C LEU A 224 -8.71 -25.04 1.90
N HIS A 225 -7.65 -25.58 2.48
CA HIS A 225 -6.31 -25.56 1.90
C HIS A 225 -6.14 -26.75 0.96
N VAL A 226 -5.65 -26.48 -0.24
CA VAL A 226 -5.36 -27.48 -1.26
C VAL A 226 -3.89 -27.39 -1.63
N GLY A 227 -3.12 -28.43 -1.33
CA GLY A 227 -1.70 -28.54 -1.70
C GLY A 227 -1.51 -29.56 -2.80
N LEU A 228 -0.79 -29.18 -3.86
CA LEU A 228 -0.44 -30.05 -4.98
C LEU A 228 1.07 -30.10 -5.12
N TRP A 229 1.64 -31.31 -5.02
CA TRP A 229 3.05 -31.61 -5.29
C TRP A 229 3.16 -32.31 -6.62
N LEU A 230 4.06 -31.85 -7.47
CA LEU A 230 4.36 -32.44 -8.78
C LEU A 230 5.75 -33.08 -8.75
N ASP A 231 5.88 -34.31 -9.29
CA ASP A 231 7.18 -34.94 -9.42
C ASP A 231 8.03 -34.17 -10.44
N GLY A 232 9.26 -33.81 -10.08
CA GLY A 232 10.21 -33.15 -10.97
C GLY A 232 10.17 -31.62 -10.94
N GLY A 233 9.54 -31.00 -9.92
CA GLY A 233 9.61 -29.57 -9.59
C GLY A 233 10.80 -29.22 -8.69
#